data_511c54f54e1cc9b5791a7fe114b8b119
#
_entry.id   511c54f54e1cc9b5791a7fe114b8b119
#
_cell.length_a   1.000
_cell.length_b   1.000
_cell.length_c   1.000
_cell.angle_alpha   90.00
_cell.angle_beta   90.00
_cell.angle_gamma   90.00
#
_symmetry.space_group_name_H-M   'P 1'
#
loop_
_entity.id
_entity.type
_entity.pdbx_description
1 polymer ?
#
loop_
_entity_poly.entity_id
_entity_poly.type
_entity_poly.pdbx_seq_one_letter_code
_entity_poly.pdbx_strand_id
1 'polypeptide(L)'
;SMRILQTLALWPALAAYANPIRQVHISQQACFAQSRISAKDMGVAQLGCVIPAARLGSELIKALSECAAGKTAAKASLELFNPAQCQSISKTKQAWQVLFSTAENEKIVIYPRLVIAADGSDSSVRDLLNIALLTTSSQSAAALATSIDISTSHQHIAYQRFTPQGIIASLPLLSNKIGLVWTADQATINALKDLTELDFLDRLQQHFSYRFGQLVRCTKPRIYPLRSFIAQSQAQPGLVLLGNAAHTLLPIAAQGLNLALQDMSVLADIIANALKTATDLADPSLSQSYLDARLPVHQQIIGFTNHLAERFQSRFKPLTFIHNNGLLIMDLFSPCKRNLSRRLMGTHGRFSRLMRGLTLQQKEY
;
A
#
# COMPACT_ATOMS: atom_id res chain seq x y z
N SER A 1 2.95 2.13 9.62
CA SER A 1 1.62 2.70 9.31
C SER A 1 0.77 2.88 10.55
N MET A 2 0.59 1.85 11.41
CA MET A 2 -0.25 1.96 12.62
C MET A 2 0.18 3.12 13.53
N ARG A 3 1.49 3.30 13.80
CA ARG A 3 1.99 4.42 14.60
C ARG A 3 1.64 5.79 14.02
N ILE A 4 1.68 5.93 12.69
CA ILE A 4 1.27 7.16 12.01
C ILE A 4 -0.19 7.46 12.32
N LEU A 5 -1.08 6.46 12.16
CA LEU A 5 -2.51 6.61 12.46
C LEU A 5 -2.77 6.89 13.95
N GLN A 6 -1.97 6.31 14.86
CA GLN A 6 -2.01 6.62 16.30
C GLN A 6 -1.60 8.07 16.57
N THR A 7 -0.50 8.53 15.97
CA THR A 7 0.00 9.90 16.14
C THR A 7 -0.98 10.96 15.60
N LEU A 8 -1.72 10.59 14.54
CA LEU A 8 -2.78 11.42 13.96
C LEU A 8 -4.13 11.28 14.71
N ALA A 9 -4.17 10.56 15.84
CA ALA A 9 -5.39 10.28 16.63
C ALA A 9 -6.51 9.57 15.85
N LEU A 10 -6.21 8.93 14.72
CA LEU A 10 -7.17 8.19 13.88
C LEU A 10 -7.35 6.74 14.33
N TRP A 11 -6.38 6.20 15.08
CA TRP A 11 -6.37 4.80 15.47
C TRP A 11 -7.56 4.37 16.35
N PRO A 12 -8.04 5.16 17.36
CA PRO A 12 -9.17 4.75 18.20
C PRO A 12 -10.43 4.41 17.39
N ALA A 13 -10.75 5.19 16.35
CA ALA A 13 -11.89 4.93 15.48
C ALA A 13 -11.68 3.70 14.56
N LEU A 14 -10.45 3.38 14.21
CA LEU A 14 -10.09 2.27 13.31
C LEU A 14 -9.88 0.93 14.05
N ALA A 15 -9.52 0.97 15.32
CA ALA A 15 -9.14 -0.20 16.10
C ALA A 15 -10.24 -1.28 16.17
N ALA A 16 -11.51 -0.86 16.23
CA ALA A 16 -12.66 -1.78 16.27
C ALA A 16 -12.82 -2.59 14.98
N TYR A 17 -12.28 -2.12 13.85
CA TYR A 17 -12.33 -2.78 12.55
C TYR A 17 -11.02 -3.49 12.19
N ALA A 18 -10.01 -3.37 13.03
CA ALA A 18 -8.69 -3.93 12.80
C ALA A 18 -8.59 -5.37 13.28
N ASN A 19 -8.26 -6.30 12.38
CA ASN A 19 -7.92 -7.66 12.79
C ASN A 19 -6.40 -7.85 12.77
N PRO A 20 -5.75 -8.27 13.88
CA PRO A 20 -4.30 -8.41 13.94
C PRO A 20 -3.80 -9.58 13.09
N ILE A 21 -2.63 -9.41 12.48
CA ILE A 21 -1.85 -10.49 11.89
C ILE A 21 -0.76 -10.87 12.88
N ARG A 22 -0.85 -12.08 13.44
CA ARG A 22 0.13 -12.61 14.40
C ARG A 22 1.16 -13.52 13.75
N GLN A 23 0.80 -14.10 12.60
CA GLN A 23 1.69 -14.95 11.84
C GLN A 23 1.46 -14.77 10.34
N VAL A 24 2.54 -14.82 9.57
CA VAL A 24 2.51 -14.91 8.11
C VAL A 24 3.09 -16.26 7.71
N HIS A 25 2.35 -17.01 6.91
CA HIS A 25 2.74 -18.29 6.38
C HIS A 25 2.93 -18.20 4.86
N ILE A 26 4.17 -18.36 4.42
CA ILE A 26 4.55 -18.33 3.00
C ILE A 26 4.81 -19.75 2.54
N SER A 27 4.16 -20.18 1.46
CA SER A 27 4.31 -21.53 0.91
C SER A 27 4.25 -21.51 -0.61
N GLN A 28 4.83 -22.52 -1.24
CA GLN A 28 4.73 -22.75 -2.68
C GLN A 28 4.00 -24.10 -2.91
N GLN A 29 3.15 -24.14 -3.94
CA GLN A 29 2.44 -25.37 -4.31
C GLN A 29 3.43 -26.44 -4.78
N ALA A 30 3.19 -27.69 -4.41
CA ALA A 30 4.05 -28.85 -4.70
C ALA A 30 5.48 -28.74 -4.12
N CYS A 31 5.69 -27.88 -3.12
CA CYS A 31 6.96 -27.74 -2.42
C CYS A 31 6.80 -28.00 -0.91
N PHE A 32 7.73 -28.74 -0.31
CA PHE A 32 7.75 -28.94 1.15
C PHE A 32 8.22 -27.70 1.91
N ALA A 33 8.99 -26.84 1.24
CA ALA A 33 9.54 -25.65 1.85
C ALA A 33 8.41 -24.63 2.14
N GLN A 34 8.36 -24.21 3.40
CA GLN A 34 7.46 -23.16 3.89
C GLN A 34 8.24 -22.26 4.84
N SER A 35 7.87 -20.99 4.87
CA SER A 35 8.44 -20.06 5.85
C SER A 35 7.34 -19.49 6.71
N ARG A 36 7.58 -19.43 8.01
CA ARG A 36 6.66 -18.88 9.01
C ARG A 36 7.32 -17.71 9.71
N ILE A 37 6.68 -16.56 9.68
CA ILE A 37 7.10 -15.37 10.40
C ILE A 37 6.07 -15.13 11.49
N SER A 38 6.46 -15.21 12.76
CA SER A 38 5.56 -14.97 13.88
C SER A 38 5.87 -13.64 14.57
N ALA A 39 4.85 -13.01 15.14
CA ALA A 39 5.01 -11.81 15.95
C ALA A 39 5.90 -12.08 17.18
N LYS A 40 5.78 -13.29 17.76
CA LYS A 40 6.59 -13.74 18.89
C LYS A 40 8.08 -13.74 18.56
N ASP A 41 8.47 -14.31 17.39
CA ASP A 41 9.87 -14.37 16.95
C ASP A 41 10.48 -12.99 16.71
N MET A 42 9.61 -12.01 16.41
CA MET A 42 10.00 -10.62 16.17
C MET A 42 9.95 -9.75 17.43
N GLY A 43 9.47 -10.27 18.57
CA GLY A 43 9.32 -9.53 19.82
C GLY A 43 8.26 -8.42 19.75
N VAL A 44 7.23 -8.59 18.91
CA VAL A 44 6.14 -7.61 18.74
C VAL A 44 4.78 -8.24 19.04
N ALA A 45 3.78 -7.42 19.40
CA ALA A 45 2.44 -7.92 19.68
C ALA A 45 1.74 -8.47 18.42
N GLN A 46 2.03 -7.86 17.26
CA GLN A 46 1.49 -8.26 15.96
C GLN A 46 2.42 -7.79 14.83
N LEU A 47 2.39 -8.49 13.70
CA LEU A 47 3.17 -8.15 12.50
C LEU A 47 2.52 -7.01 11.72
N GLY A 48 1.22 -6.86 11.85
CA GLY A 48 0.39 -5.87 11.20
C GLY A 48 -1.07 -6.08 11.54
N CYS A 49 -1.96 -5.38 10.85
CA CYS A 49 -3.40 -5.58 10.96
C CYS A 49 -4.07 -5.42 9.60
N VAL A 50 -5.25 -6.00 9.47
CA VAL A 50 -6.12 -5.87 8.30
C VAL A 50 -7.30 -4.99 8.69
N ILE A 51 -7.54 -3.95 7.91
CA ILE A 51 -8.68 -3.05 8.06
C ILE A 51 -9.42 -3.02 6.71
N PRO A 52 -10.75 -3.16 6.67
CA PRO A 52 -11.50 -2.98 5.43
C PRO A 52 -11.29 -1.58 4.85
N ALA A 53 -10.91 -1.49 3.56
CA ALA A 53 -10.57 -0.23 2.91
C ALA A 53 -11.73 0.81 2.99
N ALA A 54 -12.98 0.35 2.89
CA ALA A 54 -14.15 1.23 3.03
C ALA A 54 -14.23 1.88 4.43
N ARG A 55 -13.87 1.14 5.49
CA ARG A 55 -13.84 1.68 6.86
C ARG A 55 -12.71 2.67 7.06
N LEU A 56 -11.52 2.33 6.55
CA LEU A 56 -10.40 3.27 6.58
C LEU A 56 -10.76 4.57 5.85
N GLY A 57 -11.33 4.48 4.65
CA GLY A 57 -11.74 5.64 3.87
C GLY A 57 -12.80 6.49 4.58
N SER A 58 -13.85 5.87 5.13
CA SER A 58 -14.92 6.60 5.83
C SER A 58 -14.41 7.36 7.06
N GLU A 59 -13.52 6.75 7.86
CA GLU A 59 -12.96 7.42 9.04
C GLU A 59 -11.99 8.55 8.67
N LEU A 60 -11.22 8.39 7.58
CA LEU A 60 -10.36 9.46 7.07
C LEU A 60 -11.18 10.66 6.54
N ILE A 61 -12.24 10.41 5.76
CA ILE A 61 -13.13 11.47 5.25
C ILE A 61 -13.83 12.19 6.41
N LYS A 62 -14.31 11.44 7.40
CA LYS A 62 -14.92 12.01 8.61
C LYS A 62 -13.95 12.95 9.34
N ALA A 63 -12.72 12.50 9.58
CA ALA A 63 -11.70 13.31 10.22
C ALA A 63 -11.35 14.58 9.43
N LEU A 64 -11.28 14.49 8.09
CA LEU A 64 -11.07 15.66 7.22
C LEU A 64 -12.23 16.64 7.31
N SER A 65 -13.47 16.15 7.31
CA SER A 65 -14.68 16.99 7.43
C SER A 65 -14.74 17.69 8.79
N GLU A 66 -14.33 17.02 9.86
CA GLU A 66 -14.24 17.61 11.20
C GLU A 66 -13.15 18.70 11.28
N CYS A 67 -12.02 18.49 10.60
CA CYS A 67 -10.97 19.52 10.45
C CYS A 67 -11.48 20.74 9.68
N ALA A 68 -12.16 20.53 8.56
CA ALA A 68 -12.73 21.61 7.74
C ALA A 68 -13.79 22.41 8.49
N ALA A 69 -14.59 21.74 9.34
CA ALA A 69 -15.59 22.41 10.19
C ALA A 69 -14.99 23.16 11.41
N GLY A 70 -13.66 23.24 11.53
CA GLY A 70 -12.99 23.92 12.64
C GLY A 70 -13.15 23.22 14.00
N LYS A 71 -13.59 21.95 14.03
CA LYS A 71 -13.80 21.18 15.24
C LYS A 71 -12.51 20.61 15.85
N THR A 72 -11.38 20.87 15.21
CA THR A 72 -10.06 20.44 15.69
C THR A 72 -9.24 21.63 16.20
N ALA A 73 -8.25 21.38 17.06
CA ALA A 73 -7.34 22.40 17.55
C ALA A 73 -6.38 22.97 16.49
N ALA A 74 -6.54 22.60 15.23
CA ALA A 74 -5.73 23.10 14.12
C ALA A 74 -6.11 24.57 13.84
N LYS A 75 -5.13 25.45 13.89
CA LYS A 75 -5.29 26.89 13.57
C LYS A 75 -5.35 27.18 12.06
N ALA A 76 -5.15 26.16 11.20
CA ALA A 76 -5.17 26.31 9.76
C ALA A 76 -6.61 26.11 9.23
N SER A 77 -7.02 26.93 8.25
CA SER A 77 -8.24 26.72 7.50
C SER A 77 -8.04 25.54 6.52
N LEU A 78 -9.03 24.67 6.43
CA LEU A 78 -9.09 23.58 5.48
C LEU A 78 -10.37 23.73 4.65
N GLU A 79 -10.24 23.88 3.35
CA GLU A 79 -11.34 23.86 2.40
C GLU A 79 -11.36 22.53 1.66
N LEU A 80 -12.54 21.93 1.53
CA LEU A 80 -12.76 20.66 0.84
C LEU A 80 -13.68 20.89 -0.37
N PHE A 81 -13.15 20.59 -1.55
CA PHE A 81 -13.90 20.58 -2.80
C PHE A 81 -14.12 19.12 -3.22
N ASN A 82 -15.32 18.59 -3.01
CA ASN A 82 -15.66 17.20 -3.32
C ASN A 82 -17.12 17.06 -3.75
N PRO A 83 -17.37 16.63 -5.01
CA PRO A 83 -16.37 16.30 -6.03
C PRO A 83 -15.69 17.51 -6.65
N ALA A 84 -14.43 17.33 -7.06
CA ALA A 84 -13.69 18.30 -7.86
C ALA A 84 -12.74 17.58 -8.83
N GLN A 85 -12.53 18.16 -10.00
CA GLN A 85 -11.66 17.60 -11.04
C GLN A 85 -10.62 18.63 -11.48
N CYS A 86 -9.34 18.27 -11.41
CA CYS A 86 -8.27 19.08 -11.98
C CYS A 86 -8.39 19.11 -13.50
N GLN A 87 -8.52 20.30 -14.06
CA GLN A 87 -8.67 20.54 -15.50
C GLN A 87 -7.34 20.90 -16.17
N SER A 88 -6.56 21.73 -15.49
CA SER A 88 -5.22 22.08 -15.95
C SER A 88 -4.30 22.43 -14.78
N ILE A 89 -3.04 22.18 -14.99
CA ILE A 89 -1.96 22.55 -14.08
C ILE A 89 -0.79 23.05 -14.93
N SER A 90 -0.27 24.23 -14.60
CA SER A 90 0.86 24.82 -15.31
C SER A 90 1.75 25.57 -14.36
N LYS A 91 3.03 25.67 -14.69
CA LYS A 91 3.99 26.45 -13.93
C LYS A 91 4.09 27.86 -14.50
N THR A 92 3.82 28.86 -13.68
CA THR A 92 4.07 30.26 -13.99
C THR A 92 5.49 30.63 -13.56
N LYS A 93 5.89 31.89 -13.77
CA LYS A 93 7.23 32.39 -13.32
C LYS A 93 7.42 32.31 -11.80
N GLN A 94 6.34 32.39 -11.02
CA GLN A 94 6.40 32.56 -9.55
C GLN A 94 5.71 31.44 -8.78
N ALA A 95 4.74 30.73 -9.39
CA ALA A 95 3.93 29.72 -8.70
C ALA A 95 3.37 28.68 -9.66
N TRP A 96 2.78 27.63 -9.14
CA TRP A 96 1.88 26.78 -9.89
C TRP A 96 0.52 27.45 -10.04
N GLN A 97 -0.12 27.28 -11.18
CA GLN A 97 -1.51 27.63 -11.43
C GLN A 97 -2.29 26.34 -11.61
N VAL A 98 -3.32 26.14 -10.81
CA VAL A 98 -4.19 24.96 -10.87
C VAL A 98 -5.61 25.43 -11.12
N LEU A 99 -6.22 24.94 -12.20
CA LEU A 99 -7.63 25.10 -12.51
C LEU A 99 -8.35 23.80 -12.21
N PHE A 100 -9.39 23.85 -11.42
CA PHE A 100 -10.28 22.71 -11.18
C PHE A 100 -11.74 23.11 -11.27
N SER A 101 -12.61 22.14 -11.58
CA SER A 101 -14.05 22.31 -11.59
C SER A 101 -14.70 21.59 -10.41
N THR A 102 -15.71 22.20 -9.81
CA THR A 102 -16.55 21.61 -8.77
C THR A 102 -17.71 20.80 -9.36
N ALA A 103 -18.53 20.18 -8.52
CA ALA A 103 -19.76 19.50 -8.92
C ALA A 103 -20.74 20.40 -9.68
N GLU A 104 -20.75 21.68 -9.37
CA GLU A 104 -21.63 22.70 -9.96
C GLU A 104 -21.04 23.27 -11.26
N ASN A 105 -19.97 22.67 -11.81
CA ASN A 105 -19.19 23.16 -12.94
C ASN A 105 -18.58 24.56 -12.74
N GLU A 106 -18.48 25.02 -11.51
CA GLU A 106 -17.75 26.23 -11.18
C GLU A 106 -16.25 26.00 -11.42
N LYS A 107 -15.61 26.93 -12.14
CA LYS A 107 -14.18 26.88 -12.41
C LYS A 107 -13.43 27.74 -11.41
N ILE A 108 -12.57 27.11 -10.62
CA ILE A 108 -11.76 27.77 -9.61
C ILE A 108 -10.29 27.70 -10.01
N VAL A 109 -9.64 28.85 -9.97
CA VAL A 109 -8.18 28.99 -10.21
C VAL A 109 -7.50 29.29 -8.89
N ILE A 110 -6.49 28.49 -8.55
CA ILE A 110 -5.65 28.73 -7.36
C ILE A 110 -4.17 28.80 -7.74
N TYR A 111 -3.40 29.49 -6.91
CA TYR A 111 -1.96 29.66 -7.06
C TYR A 111 -1.24 29.10 -5.81
N PRO A 112 -1.14 27.79 -5.67
CA PRO A 112 -0.56 27.17 -4.49
C PRO A 112 0.96 27.31 -4.48
N ARG A 113 1.54 27.43 -3.28
CA ARG A 113 3.00 27.36 -3.06
C ARG A 113 3.52 25.92 -3.19
N LEU A 114 2.68 24.92 -2.87
CA LEU A 114 2.97 23.51 -3.00
C LEU A 114 1.72 22.75 -3.47
N VAL A 115 1.87 21.97 -4.52
CA VAL A 115 0.89 20.99 -4.98
C VAL A 115 1.32 19.60 -4.54
N ILE A 116 0.44 18.85 -3.91
CA ILE A 116 0.64 17.43 -3.58
C ILE A 116 -0.39 16.63 -4.37
N ALA A 117 0.04 15.98 -5.44
CA ALA A 117 -0.83 15.15 -6.26
C ALA A 117 -0.86 13.73 -5.67
N ALA A 118 -2.01 13.35 -5.12
CA ALA A 118 -2.28 12.04 -4.52
C ALA A 118 -3.53 11.39 -5.13
N ASP A 119 -3.75 11.63 -6.42
CA ASP A 119 -4.96 11.33 -7.21
C ASP A 119 -4.99 9.91 -7.82
N GLY A 120 -4.10 9.03 -7.33
CA GLY A 120 -4.15 7.59 -7.62
C GLY A 120 -3.33 7.16 -8.83
N SER A 121 -3.53 5.89 -9.25
CA SER A 121 -2.74 5.26 -10.33
C SER A 121 -3.00 5.88 -11.70
N ASP A 122 -4.20 6.40 -11.92
CA ASP A 122 -4.60 7.09 -13.14
C ASP A 122 -4.58 8.62 -12.92
N SER A 123 -3.49 9.12 -12.34
CA SER A 123 -3.29 10.50 -11.94
C SER A 123 -3.46 11.49 -13.10
N SER A 124 -4.50 12.31 -13.04
CA SER A 124 -4.75 13.37 -14.02
C SER A 124 -3.68 14.47 -13.94
N VAL A 125 -3.16 14.76 -12.76
CA VAL A 125 -2.08 15.74 -12.59
C VAL A 125 -0.80 15.27 -13.30
N ARG A 126 -0.45 13.99 -13.15
CA ARG A 126 0.71 13.40 -13.84
C ARG A 126 0.55 13.47 -15.35
N ASP A 127 -0.64 13.13 -15.87
CA ASP A 127 -0.93 13.13 -17.30
C ASP A 127 -0.93 14.55 -17.87
N LEU A 128 -1.52 15.53 -17.18
CA LEU A 128 -1.51 16.95 -17.56
C LEU A 128 -0.09 17.54 -17.61
N LEU A 129 0.83 17.01 -16.78
CA LEU A 129 2.23 17.42 -16.76
C LEU A 129 3.12 16.59 -17.70
N ASN A 130 2.56 15.64 -18.45
CA ASN A 130 3.29 14.73 -19.33
C ASN A 130 4.44 13.99 -18.61
N ILE A 131 4.25 13.64 -17.34
CA ILE A 131 5.26 12.89 -16.59
C ILE A 131 5.17 11.41 -16.98
N ALA A 132 6.22 10.92 -17.64
CA ALA A 132 6.27 9.55 -18.12
C ALA A 132 6.32 8.53 -16.97
N LEU A 133 5.81 7.33 -17.25
CA LEU A 133 5.87 6.18 -16.35
C LEU A 133 6.99 5.24 -16.82
N LEU A 134 7.84 4.86 -15.87
CA LEU A 134 8.77 3.77 -16.04
C LEU A 134 8.05 2.48 -15.61
N THR A 135 7.54 1.74 -16.58
CA THR A 135 6.86 0.47 -16.32
C THR A 135 7.88 -0.57 -15.86
N THR A 136 7.63 -1.17 -14.72
CA THR A 136 8.54 -2.11 -14.07
C THR A 136 8.14 -3.57 -14.25
N SER A 137 6.96 -3.84 -14.84
CA SER A 137 6.47 -5.18 -15.19
C SER A 137 5.76 -5.14 -16.54
N SER A 138 6.18 -6.01 -17.44
CA SER A 138 5.61 -6.12 -18.80
C SER A 138 4.39 -7.05 -18.89
N GLN A 139 4.01 -7.72 -17.80
CA GLN A 139 2.93 -8.70 -17.83
C GLN A 139 1.58 -8.07 -17.50
N SER A 140 0.59 -8.36 -18.35
CA SER A 140 -0.82 -8.08 -18.08
C SER A 140 -1.29 -9.01 -16.97
N ALA A 141 -1.32 -8.51 -15.75
CA ALA A 141 -1.78 -9.22 -14.57
C ALA A 141 -3.01 -8.52 -13.98
N ALA A 142 -3.85 -9.29 -13.32
CA ALA A 142 -4.97 -8.76 -12.57
C ALA A 142 -5.06 -9.43 -11.19
N ALA A 143 -5.76 -8.80 -10.26
CA ALA A 143 -6.09 -9.36 -8.98
C ALA A 143 -7.60 -9.52 -8.86
N LEU A 144 -8.01 -10.72 -8.44
CA LEU A 144 -9.36 -10.99 -8.00
C LEU A 144 -9.39 -10.87 -6.47
N ALA A 145 -10.27 -10.03 -5.94
CA ALA A 145 -10.43 -9.82 -4.51
C ALA A 145 -11.85 -10.15 -4.06
N THR A 146 -11.98 -10.92 -2.98
CA THR A 146 -13.26 -11.29 -2.37
C THR A 146 -13.09 -11.53 -0.86
N SER A 147 -14.19 -11.63 -0.14
CA SER A 147 -14.23 -12.02 1.28
C SER A 147 -14.94 -13.37 1.36
N ILE A 148 -14.43 -14.26 2.20
CA ILE A 148 -14.89 -15.65 2.31
C ILE A 148 -15.22 -15.99 3.76
N ASP A 149 -16.39 -16.54 4.01
CA ASP A 149 -16.80 -17.11 5.28
C ASP A 149 -16.15 -18.49 5.45
N ILE A 150 -15.55 -18.75 6.61
CA ILE A 150 -14.81 -19.97 6.92
C ILE A 150 -15.40 -20.68 8.13
N SER A 151 -15.38 -22.01 8.14
CA SER A 151 -15.94 -22.80 9.23
C SER A 151 -15.03 -22.94 10.44
N THR A 152 -13.70 -22.77 10.26
CA THR A 152 -12.72 -22.87 11.34
C THR A 152 -11.94 -21.55 11.48
N SER A 153 -11.61 -21.14 12.71
CA SER A 153 -10.90 -19.90 12.96
C SER A 153 -9.59 -19.81 12.19
N HIS A 154 -9.34 -18.63 11.57
CA HIS A 154 -8.09 -18.29 10.90
C HIS A 154 -6.90 -18.05 11.84
N GLN A 155 -7.10 -18.05 13.18
CA GLN A 155 -6.05 -17.90 14.20
C GLN A 155 -5.14 -16.68 13.99
N HIS A 156 -5.61 -15.62 13.34
CA HIS A 156 -4.84 -14.42 12.97
C HIS A 156 -3.62 -14.71 12.08
N ILE A 157 -3.70 -15.76 11.26
CA ILE A 157 -2.66 -16.15 10.31
C ILE A 157 -3.00 -15.60 8.92
N ALA A 158 -2.07 -14.86 8.34
CA ALA A 158 -2.10 -14.51 6.93
C ALA A 158 -1.34 -15.57 6.14
N TYR A 159 -1.89 -16.00 5.00
CA TYR A 159 -1.24 -16.96 4.11
C TYR A 159 -0.89 -16.29 2.80
N GLN A 160 0.29 -16.58 2.29
CA GLN A 160 0.70 -16.27 0.93
C GLN A 160 1.16 -17.55 0.25
N ARG A 161 0.43 -17.95 -0.78
CA ARG A 161 0.70 -19.20 -1.49
C ARG A 161 1.05 -18.90 -2.94
N PHE A 162 2.23 -19.31 -3.34
CA PHE A 162 2.68 -19.25 -4.71
C PHE A 162 2.22 -20.51 -5.45
N THR A 163 1.57 -20.34 -6.59
CA THR A 163 1.05 -21.42 -7.43
C THR A 163 1.46 -21.21 -8.88
N PRO A 164 1.41 -22.24 -9.74
CA PRO A 164 1.63 -22.06 -11.17
C PRO A 164 0.62 -21.13 -11.85
N GLN A 165 -0.57 -20.95 -11.24
CA GLN A 165 -1.63 -20.08 -11.72
C GLN A 165 -1.59 -18.68 -11.09
N GLY A 166 -0.56 -18.37 -10.31
CA GLY A 166 -0.41 -17.05 -9.68
C GLY A 166 -0.20 -17.10 -8.18
N ILE A 167 -0.44 -15.98 -7.52
CA ILE A 167 -0.22 -15.80 -6.09
C ILE A 167 -1.56 -15.67 -5.40
N ILE A 168 -1.80 -16.50 -4.39
CA ILE A 168 -3.01 -16.46 -3.58
C ILE A 168 -2.64 -15.97 -2.19
N ALA A 169 -3.18 -14.83 -1.78
CA ALA A 169 -3.05 -14.31 -0.43
C ALA A 169 -4.38 -14.40 0.31
N SER A 170 -4.36 -14.90 1.54
CA SER A 170 -5.49 -14.81 2.45
C SER A 170 -5.12 -14.00 3.68
N LEU A 171 -5.99 -13.08 4.04
CA LEU A 171 -5.80 -12.15 5.15
C LEU A 171 -6.92 -12.36 6.19
N PRO A 172 -6.59 -12.45 7.48
CA PRO A 172 -7.60 -12.64 8.52
C PRO A 172 -8.48 -11.38 8.65
N LEU A 173 -9.78 -11.55 8.52
CA LEU A 173 -10.79 -10.52 8.76
C LEU A 173 -11.52 -10.78 10.08
N LEU A 174 -12.35 -9.85 10.52
CA LEU A 174 -13.22 -10.06 11.68
C LEU A 174 -14.26 -11.15 11.39
N SER A 175 -14.76 -11.80 12.44
CA SER A 175 -15.91 -12.73 12.39
C SER A 175 -15.72 -13.95 11.49
N ASN A 176 -14.69 -14.74 11.72
CA ASN A 176 -14.41 -15.96 10.94
C ASN A 176 -14.51 -15.79 9.43
N LYS A 177 -13.94 -14.69 8.95
CA LYS A 177 -13.81 -14.39 7.52
C LYS A 177 -12.35 -14.23 7.13
N ILE A 178 -12.06 -14.52 5.88
CA ILE A 178 -10.80 -14.18 5.26
C ILE A 178 -11.02 -13.26 4.06
N GLY A 179 -10.14 -12.28 3.90
CA GLY A 179 -10.01 -11.55 2.65
C GLY A 179 -9.08 -12.30 1.72
N LEU A 180 -9.53 -12.62 0.53
CA LEU A 180 -8.76 -13.30 -0.50
C LEU A 180 -8.32 -12.31 -1.56
N VAL A 181 -7.06 -12.40 -1.97
CA VAL A 181 -6.52 -11.73 -3.15
C VAL A 181 -5.80 -12.78 -4.01
N TRP A 182 -6.32 -13.03 -5.20
CA TRP A 182 -5.69 -13.93 -6.17
C TRP A 182 -5.14 -13.13 -7.33
N THR A 183 -3.82 -13.08 -7.44
CA THR A 183 -3.10 -12.37 -8.50
C THR A 183 -2.65 -13.37 -9.55
N ALA A 184 -3.05 -13.17 -10.80
CA ALA A 184 -2.68 -14.03 -11.92
C ALA A 184 -2.67 -13.24 -13.24
N ASP A 185 -2.36 -13.92 -14.34
CA ASP A 185 -2.59 -13.36 -15.68
C ASP A 185 -4.09 -13.11 -15.95
N GLN A 186 -4.38 -12.25 -16.91
CA GLN A 186 -5.75 -11.82 -17.21
C GLN A 186 -6.64 -13.00 -17.64
N ALA A 187 -6.09 -13.98 -18.36
CA ALA A 187 -6.86 -15.15 -18.81
C ALA A 187 -7.30 -16.03 -17.63
N THR A 188 -6.38 -16.29 -16.69
CA THR A 188 -6.68 -17.03 -15.45
C THR A 188 -7.73 -16.28 -14.62
N ILE A 189 -7.60 -14.96 -14.46
CA ILE A 189 -8.57 -14.16 -13.68
C ILE A 189 -9.96 -14.17 -14.34
N ASN A 190 -10.02 -14.07 -15.66
CA ASN A 190 -11.30 -14.16 -16.38
C ASN A 190 -11.95 -15.52 -16.19
N ALA A 191 -11.17 -16.60 -16.32
CA ALA A 191 -11.68 -17.96 -16.06
C ALA A 191 -12.18 -18.15 -14.62
N LEU A 192 -11.53 -17.52 -13.62
CA LEU A 192 -11.99 -17.56 -12.23
C LEU A 192 -13.26 -16.75 -12.00
N LYS A 193 -13.42 -15.62 -12.70
CA LYS A 193 -14.61 -14.76 -12.62
C LYS A 193 -15.87 -15.46 -13.13
N ASP A 194 -15.72 -16.30 -14.15
CA ASP A 194 -16.83 -16.96 -14.83
C ASP A 194 -17.27 -18.26 -14.11
N LEU A 195 -16.58 -18.68 -13.04
CA LEU A 195 -16.98 -19.80 -12.20
C LEU A 195 -18.23 -19.47 -11.38
N THR A 196 -19.03 -20.51 -11.11
CA THR A 196 -20.07 -20.42 -10.08
C THR A 196 -19.42 -20.23 -8.70
N GLU A 197 -20.17 -19.77 -7.72
CA GLU A 197 -19.65 -19.63 -6.34
C GLU A 197 -19.11 -20.96 -5.80
N LEU A 198 -19.83 -22.04 -6.03
CA LEU A 198 -19.44 -23.40 -5.58
C LEU A 198 -18.13 -23.84 -6.24
N ASP A 199 -18.03 -23.74 -7.57
CA ASP A 199 -16.82 -24.16 -8.30
C ASP A 199 -15.61 -23.30 -7.90
N PHE A 200 -15.81 -22.00 -7.64
CA PHE A 200 -14.76 -21.10 -7.16
C PHE A 200 -14.28 -21.51 -5.76
N LEU A 201 -15.20 -21.79 -4.83
CA LEU A 201 -14.86 -22.23 -3.48
C LEU A 201 -14.17 -23.60 -3.48
N ASP A 202 -14.62 -24.55 -4.29
CA ASP A 202 -14.01 -25.87 -4.44
C ASP A 202 -12.59 -25.77 -5.00
N ARG A 203 -12.38 -24.94 -6.03
CA ARG A 203 -11.06 -24.68 -6.59
C ARG A 203 -10.13 -24.05 -5.56
N LEU A 204 -10.63 -23.13 -4.77
CA LEU A 204 -9.86 -22.49 -3.71
C LEU A 204 -9.56 -23.43 -2.56
N GLN A 205 -10.52 -24.32 -2.19
CA GLN A 205 -10.35 -25.35 -1.18
C GLN A 205 -9.18 -26.27 -1.51
N GLN A 206 -8.98 -26.63 -2.79
CA GLN A 206 -7.84 -27.43 -3.24
C GLN A 206 -6.49 -26.74 -2.97
N HIS A 207 -6.43 -25.39 -3.02
CA HIS A 207 -5.20 -24.64 -2.72
C HIS A 207 -4.91 -24.57 -1.23
N PHE A 208 -5.91 -24.40 -0.38
CA PHE A 208 -5.71 -24.25 1.07
C PHE A 208 -5.91 -25.54 1.86
N SER A 209 -6.43 -26.62 1.21
CA SER A 209 -6.89 -27.82 1.90
C SER A 209 -7.91 -27.40 2.99
N TYR A 210 -7.94 -28.05 4.13
CA TYR A 210 -8.87 -27.75 5.22
C TYR A 210 -8.26 -26.85 6.31
N ARG A 211 -7.30 -25.99 5.98
CA ARG A 211 -6.67 -25.07 6.96
C ARG A 211 -7.65 -24.05 7.57
N PHE A 212 -8.70 -23.72 6.83
CA PHE A 212 -9.80 -22.85 7.26
C PHE A 212 -11.08 -23.63 7.55
N GLY A 213 -10.99 -24.99 7.65
CA GLY A 213 -12.14 -25.84 7.57
C GLY A 213 -12.76 -25.78 6.17
N GLN A 214 -14.09 -25.73 6.10
CA GLN A 214 -14.80 -25.54 4.84
C GLN A 214 -14.86 -24.04 4.50
N LEU A 215 -14.69 -23.71 3.23
CA LEU A 215 -15.00 -22.39 2.68
C LEU A 215 -16.50 -22.37 2.38
N VAL A 216 -17.25 -21.54 3.10
CA VAL A 216 -18.72 -21.64 3.16
C VAL A 216 -19.39 -20.80 2.09
N ARG A 217 -18.98 -19.55 1.96
CA ARG A 217 -19.56 -18.56 1.06
C ARG A 217 -18.55 -17.48 0.72
N CYS A 218 -18.62 -16.92 -0.48
CA CYS A 218 -17.83 -15.75 -0.85
C CYS A 218 -18.71 -14.57 -1.29
N THR A 219 -18.19 -13.37 -1.10
CA THR A 219 -18.80 -12.18 -1.71
C THR A 219 -18.49 -12.17 -3.20
N LYS A 220 -19.31 -11.47 -4.00
CA LYS A 220 -19.03 -11.31 -5.43
C LYS A 220 -17.60 -10.81 -5.67
N PRO A 221 -16.75 -11.56 -6.38
CA PRO A 221 -15.37 -11.15 -6.64
C PRO A 221 -15.29 -9.84 -7.40
N ARG A 222 -14.30 -9.01 -7.04
CA ARG A 222 -13.96 -7.79 -7.76
C ARG A 222 -12.60 -7.97 -8.41
N ILE A 223 -12.47 -7.50 -9.67
CA ILE A 223 -11.24 -7.59 -10.42
C ILE A 223 -10.60 -6.20 -10.50
N TYR A 224 -9.30 -6.17 -10.26
CA TYR A 224 -8.47 -4.99 -10.32
C TYR A 224 -7.33 -5.25 -11.31
N PRO A 225 -7.17 -4.42 -12.36
CA PRO A 225 -5.99 -4.50 -13.20
C PRO A 225 -4.75 -4.16 -12.37
N LEU A 226 -3.70 -4.92 -12.54
CA LEU A 226 -2.45 -4.69 -11.83
C LEU A 226 -1.47 -4.01 -12.77
N ARG A 227 -0.94 -2.89 -12.29
CA ARG A 227 0.14 -2.16 -12.93
C ARG A 227 1.26 -2.02 -11.92
N SER A 228 2.49 -2.07 -12.37
CA SER A 228 3.65 -1.75 -11.57
C SER A 228 4.47 -0.72 -12.32
N PHE A 229 4.62 0.45 -11.73
CA PHE A 229 5.35 1.55 -12.34
C PHE A 229 5.91 2.49 -11.28
N ILE A 230 6.86 3.31 -11.72
CA ILE A 230 7.35 4.48 -11.00
C ILE A 230 7.27 5.68 -11.94
N ALA A 231 6.79 6.83 -11.46
CA ALA A 231 6.84 8.07 -12.23
C ALA A 231 8.29 8.50 -12.44
N GLN A 232 8.64 8.90 -13.66
CA GLN A 232 10.00 9.33 -14.01
C GLN A 232 10.45 10.54 -13.19
N SER A 233 9.51 11.45 -12.90
CA SER A 233 9.71 12.58 -11.99
C SER A 233 8.66 12.51 -10.89
N GLN A 234 9.08 12.36 -9.63
CA GLN A 234 8.17 12.28 -8.49
C GLN A 234 8.04 13.59 -7.74
N ALA A 235 8.99 14.50 -7.90
CA ALA A 235 8.93 15.82 -7.33
C ALA A 235 9.68 16.83 -8.20
N GLN A 236 9.20 18.05 -8.16
CA GLN A 236 9.84 19.22 -8.77
C GLN A 236 9.49 20.45 -7.90
N PRO A 237 10.19 21.58 -8.04
CA PRO A 237 9.96 22.76 -7.20
C PRO A 237 8.47 23.15 -7.12
N GLY A 238 7.91 23.08 -5.90
CA GLY A 238 6.49 23.37 -5.63
C GLY A 238 5.49 22.30 -6.02
N LEU A 239 5.93 21.07 -6.41
CA LEU A 239 5.04 19.94 -6.74
C LEU A 239 5.64 18.62 -6.30
N VAL A 240 4.82 17.76 -5.67
CA VAL A 240 5.19 16.39 -5.28
C VAL A 240 4.07 15.42 -5.68
N LEU A 241 4.41 14.34 -6.35
CA LEU A 241 3.54 13.19 -6.54
C LEU A 241 3.64 12.27 -5.31
N LEU A 242 2.50 11.77 -4.82
CA LEU A 242 2.44 10.96 -3.60
C LEU A 242 1.63 9.68 -3.81
N GLY A 243 2.06 8.59 -3.19
CA GLY A 243 1.35 7.31 -3.25
C GLY A 243 1.25 6.77 -4.68
N ASN A 244 0.05 6.30 -5.08
CA ASN A 244 -0.13 5.68 -6.38
C ASN A 244 0.05 6.63 -7.57
N ALA A 245 0.00 7.95 -7.38
CA ALA A 245 0.37 8.90 -8.41
C ALA A 245 1.88 8.86 -8.73
N ALA A 246 2.71 8.60 -7.72
CA ALA A 246 4.17 8.50 -7.85
C ALA A 246 4.64 7.09 -8.23
N HIS A 247 4.05 6.07 -7.63
CA HIS A 247 4.45 4.67 -7.80
C HIS A 247 3.30 3.71 -7.50
N THR A 248 3.18 2.68 -8.29
CA THR A 248 2.22 1.59 -8.06
C THR A 248 2.99 0.27 -7.98
N LEU A 249 2.66 -0.53 -6.98
CA LEU A 249 3.31 -1.81 -6.70
C LEU A 249 2.38 -2.97 -7.01
N LEU A 250 2.95 -4.10 -7.39
CA LEU A 250 2.22 -5.36 -7.33
C LEU A 250 1.77 -5.65 -5.88
N PRO A 251 0.57 -6.20 -5.63
CA PRO A 251 0.02 -6.41 -4.29
C PRO A 251 0.69 -7.56 -3.54
N ILE A 252 1.99 -7.72 -3.71
CA ILE A 252 2.81 -8.72 -3.03
C ILE A 252 3.22 -8.12 -1.69
N ALA A 253 2.91 -8.82 -0.59
CA ALA A 253 3.18 -8.40 0.79
C ALA A 253 2.50 -7.08 1.23
N ALA A 254 1.43 -6.63 0.56
CA ALA A 254 0.60 -5.48 0.94
C ALA A 254 1.39 -4.19 1.27
N GLN A 255 2.40 -3.85 0.46
CA GLN A 255 3.32 -2.73 0.73
C GLN A 255 2.83 -1.37 0.23
N GLY A 256 1.90 -1.30 -0.74
CA GLY A 256 1.53 -0.04 -1.40
C GLY A 256 1.08 1.06 -0.43
N LEU A 257 0.07 0.78 0.41
CA LEU A 257 -0.40 1.75 1.41
C LEU A 257 0.69 2.08 2.45
N ASN A 258 1.49 1.09 2.85
CA ASN A 258 2.55 1.31 3.82
C ASN A 258 3.61 2.27 3.27
N LEU A 259 3.98 2.11 2.01
CA LEU A 259 4.94 2.98 1.33
C LEU A 259 4.39 4.40 1.20
N ALA A 260 3.14 4.55 0.75
CA ALA A 260 2.48 5.87 0.63
C ALA A 260 2.39 6.61 1.97
N LEU A 261 2.06 5.92 3.07
CA LEU A 261 2.04 6.53 4.41
C LEU A 261 3.43 6.94 4.90
N GLN A 262 4.48 6.18 4.55
CA GLN A 262 5.86 6.58 4.82
C GLN A 262 6.25 7.82 4.02
N ASP A 263 5.91 7.86 2.73
CA ASP A 263 6.16 9.01 1.86
C ASP A 263 5.50 10.28 2.41
N MET A 264 4.21 10.17 2.73
CA MET A 264 3.46 11.26 3.37
C MET A 264 4.15 11.74 4.66
N SER A 265 4.60 10.82 5.49
CA SER A 265 5.20 11.17 6.78
C SER A 265 6.58 11.84 6.63
N VAL A 266 7.37 11.45 5.63
CA VAL A 266 8.65 12.11 5.30
C VAL A 266 8.40 13.48 4.69
N LEU A 267 7.45 13.62 3.77
CA LEU A 267 7.08 14.89 3.19
C LEU A 267 6.58 15.87 4.27
N ALA A 268 5.78 15.38 5.22
CA ALA A 268 5.30 16.19 6.35
C ALA A 268 6.46 16.72 7.23
N ASP A 269 7.49 15.90 7.49
CA ASP A 269 8.67 16.34 8.22
C ASP A 269 9.45 17.44 7.44
N ILE A 270 9.59 17.26 6.13
CA ILE A 270 10.28 18.24 5.27
C ILE A 270 9.52 19.57 5.26
N ILE A 271 8.21 19.54 5.07
CA ILE A 271 7.35 20.73 5.12
C ILE A 271 7.43 21.41 6.49
N ALA A 272 7.33 20.64 7.57
CA ALA A 272 7.41 21.20 8.93
C ALA A 272 8.76 21.88 9.20
N ASN A 273 9.86 21.34 8.67
CA ASN A 273 11.18 21.96 8.78
C ASN A 273 11.28 23.23 7.91
N ALA A 274 10.79 23.20 6.67
CA ALA A 274 10.76 24.40 5.81
C ALA A 274 9.99 25.56 6.44
N LEU A 275 8.82 25.26 7.04
CA LEU A 275 8.03 26.27 7.75
C LEU A 275 8.76 26.85 8.97
N LYS A 276 9.55 26.05 9.69
CA LYS A 276 10.35 26.52 10.83
C LYS A 276 11.50 27.45 10.41
N THR A 277 12.10 27.18 9.26
CA THR A 277 13.20 27.95 8.70
C THR A 277 12.76 29.11 7.79
N ALA A 278 11.42 29.32 7.68
CA ALA A 278 10.81 30.25 6.73
C ALA A 278 11.27 30.04 5.27
N THR A 279 11.63 28.80 4.92
CA THR A 279 12.00 28.42 3.55
C THR A 279 10.74 28.33 2.70
N ASP A 280 10.77 28.81 1.45
CA ASP A 280 9.64 28.69 0.54
C ASP A 280 9.35 27.22 0.21
N LEU A 281 8.08 26.83 0.24
CA LEU A 281 7.67 25.47 -0.13
C LEU A 281 7.90 25.15 -1.62
N ALA A 282 8.09 26.16 -2.45
CA ALA A 282 8.50 26.03 -3.85
C ALA A 282 10.02 25.97 -4.05
N ASP A 283 10.81 26.09 -2.98
CA ASP A 283 12.27 26.01 -3.09
C ASP A 283 12.72 24.65 -3.63
N PRO A 284 13.63 24.60 -4.61
CA PRO A 284 14.14 23.36 -5.18
C PRO A 284 14.73 22.39 -4.15
N SER A 285 15.31 22.89 -3.05
CA SER A 285 15.89 22.07 -2.00
C SER A 285 14.88 21.16 -1.31
N LEU A 286 13.61 21.59 -1.22
CA LEU A 286 12.55 20.79 -0.62
C LEU A 286 12.22 19.55 -1.48
N SER A 287 12.02 19.74 -2.78
CA SER A 287 11.78 18.63 -3.71
C SER A 287 12.98 17.69 -3.79
N GLN A 288 14.21 18.23 -3.79
CA GLN A 288 15.42 17.42 -3.78
C GLN A 288 15.55 16.60 -2.50
N SER A 289 15.32 17.21 -1.33
CA SER A 289 15.33 16.50 -0.04
C SER A 289 14.31 15.35 0.01
N TYR A 290 13.15 15.53 -0.61
CA TYR A 290 12.15 14.47 -0.73
C TYR A 290 12.64 13.34 -1.63
N LEU A 291 13.17 13.66 -2.81
CA LEU A 291 13.71 12.67 -3.75
C LEU A 291 14.86 11.87 -3.13
N ASP A 292 15.80 12.52 -2.48
CA ASP A 292 16.96 11.89 -1.84
C ASP A 292 16.52 10.91 -0.75
N ALA A 293 15.48 11.28 0.00
CA ALA A 293 14.95 10.43 1.07
C ALA A 293 14.11 9.26 0.56
N ARG A 294 13.39 9.40 -0.57
CA ARG A 294 12.37 8.43 -0.95
C ARG A 294 12.68 7.60 -2.18
N LEU A 295 13.34 8.18 -3.19
CA LEU A 295 13.61 7.48 -4.45
C LEU A 295 14.41 6.17 -4.27
N PRO A 296 15.47 6.11 -3.43
CA PRO A 296 16.17 4.85 -3.18
C PRO A 296 15.28 3.77 -2.55
N VAL A 297 14.37 4.19 -1.65
CA VAL A 297 13.42 3.27 -0.99
C VAL A 297 12.40 2.74 -2.00
N HIS A 298 11.87 3.59 -2.88
CA HIS A 298 10.95 3.20 -3.94
C HIS A 298 11.60 2.19 -4.88
N GLN A 299 12.80 2.48 -5.38
CA GLN A 299 13.55 1.57 -6.26
C GLN A 299 13.83 0.23 -5.59
N GLN A 300 14.21 0.22 -4.31
CA GLN A 300 14.48 -1.00 -3.57
C GLN A 300 13.22 -1.86 -3.39
N ILE A 301 12.09 -1.26 -3.02
CA ILE A 301 10.84 -2.00 -2.78
C ILE A 301 10.25 -2.49 -4.11
N ILE A 302 10.24 -1.66 -5.15
CA ILE A 302 9.75 -2.04 -6.48
C ILE A 302 10.62 -3.17 -7.05
N GLY A 303 11.94 -3.02 -6.99
CA GLY A 303 12.87 -4.07 -7.42
C GLY A 303 12.64 -5.38 -6.68
N PHE A 304 12.48 -5.33 -5.35
CA PHE A 304 12.20 -6.51 -4.54
C PHE A 304 10.87 -7.19 -4.93
N THR A 305 9.79 -6.43 -5.08
CA THR A 305 8.46 -6.99 -5.42
C THR A 305 8.44 -7.60 -6.82
N ASN A 306 9.11 -6.97 -7.79
CA ASN A 306 9.21 -7.47 -9.16
C ASN A 306 10.05 -8.75 -9.24
N HIS A 307 11.23 -8.76 -8.62
CA HIS A 307 12.04 -9.98 -8.55
C HIS A 307 11.32 -11.14 -7.85
N LEU A 308 10.52 -10.83 -6.82
CA LEU A 308 9.72 -11.83 -6.16
C LEU A 308 8.65 -12.39 -7.11
N ALA A 309 7.94 -11.53 -7.85
CA ALA A 309 6.93 -11.93 -8.83
C ALA A 309 7.54 -12.81 -9.94
N GLU A 310 8.63 -12.37 -10.57
CA GLU A 310 9.30 -13.08 -11.65
C GLU A 310 9.80 -14.46 -11.23
N ARG A 311 10.44 -14.53 -10.05
CA ARG A 311 11.01 -15.79 -9.57
C ARG A 311 9.97 -16.84 -9.26
N PHE A 312 8.82 -16.47 -8.70
CA PHE A 312 7.78 -17.44 -8.35
C PHE A 312 6.87 -17.82 -9.53
N GLN A 313 6.91 -17.08 -10.64
CA GLN A 313 6.22 -17.42 -11.90
C GLN A 313 7.10 -18.28 -12.83
N SER A 314 8.40 -18.36 -12.58
CA SER A 314 9.32 -19.17 -13.40
C SER A 314 9.02 -20.66 -13.27
N ARG A 315 8.72 -21.31 -14.41
CA ARG A 315 8.52 -22.77 -14.53
C ARG A 315 9.84 -23.56 -14.59
N PHE A 316 10.99 -22.91 -14.43
CA PHE A 316 12.28 -23.55 -14.61
C PHE A 316 12.66 -24.42 -13.38
N LYS A 317 12.62 -25.74 -13.52
CA LYS A 317 12.85 -26.73 -12.43
C LYS A 317 14.10 -26.51 -11.57
N PRO A 318 15.30 -26.17 -12.10
CA PRO A 318 16.48 -25.87 -11.28
C PRO A 318 16.30 -24.63 -10.38
N LEU A 319 15.59 -23.59 -10.86
CA LEU A 319 15.30 -22.41 -10.05
C LEU A 319 14.35 -22.76 -8.88
N THR A 320 13.40 -23.65 -9.09
CA THR A 320 12.48 -24.12 -8.05
C THR A 320 13.22 -24.82 -6.92
N PHE A 321 14.28 -25.59 -7.24
CA PHE A 321 15.12 -26.23 -6.23
C PHE A 321 15.93 -25.23 -5.39
N ILE A 322 16.49 -24.19 -6.04
CA ILE A 322 17.22 -23.11 -5.35
C ILE A 322 16.25 -22.29 -4.46
N HIS A 323 15.02 -22.05 -4.91
CA HIS A 323 14.00 -21.33 -4.15
C HIS A 323 13.55 -22.12 -2.92
N ASN A 324 13.36 -23.44 -3.05
CA ASN A 324 13.02 -24.31 -1.93
C ASN A 324 14.09 -24.28 -0.85
N ASN A 325 15.36 -24.39 -1.25
CA ASN A 325 16.48 -24.27 -0.32
C ASN A 325 16.58 -22.85 0.25
N GLY A 326 16.29 -21.82 -0.52
CA GLY A 326 16.25 -20.42 -0.06
C GLY A 326 15.16 -20.16 1.00
N LEU A 327 13.97 -20.73 0.83
CA LEU A 327 12.88 -20.65 1.83
C LEU A 327 13.24 -21.45 3.10
N LEU A 328 13.85 -22.63 2.96
CA LEU A 328 14.35 -23.43 4.08
C LEU A 328 15.48 -22.72 4.83
N ILE A 329 16.46 -22.16 4.11
CA ILE A 329 17.54 -21.36 4.69
C ILE A 329 16.96 -20.14 5.42
N MET A 330 15.97 -19.47 4.83
CA MET A 330 15.31 -18.33 5.44
C MET A 330 14.54 -18.71 6.71
N ASP A 331 13.98 -19.92 6.78
CA ASP A 331 13.28 -20.41 7.99
C ASP A 331 14.26 -20.87 9.08
N LEU A 332 15.40 -21.43 8.71
CA LEU A 332 16.44 -21.91 9.60
C LEU A 332 17.37 -20.78 10.12
N PHE A 333 17.63 -19.75 9.30
CA PHE A 333 18.54 -18.66 9.67
C PHE A 333 17.76 -17.44 10.20
N SER A 334 17.60 -17.37 11.50
CA SER A 334 16.92 -16.27 12.22
C SER A 334 17.38 -14.85 11.84
N PRO A 335 18.67 -14.54 11.58
CA PRO A 335 19.09 -13.20 11.16
C PRO A 335 18.54 -12.79 9.79
N CYS A 336 18.53 -13.68 8.81
CA CYS A 336 17.98 -13.43 7.47
C CYS A 336 16.47 -13.19 7.54
N LYS A 337 15.77 -14.02 8.31
CA LYS A 337 14.34 -13.91 8.59
C LYS A 337 14.00 -12.56 9.25
N ARG A 338 14.76 -12.15 10.26
CA ARG A 338 14.57 -10.85 10.95
C ARG A 338 14.82 -9.67 10.01
N ASN A 339 15.85 -9.71 9.18
CA ASN A 339 16.17 -8.63 8.25
C ASN A 339 15.06 -8.48 7.18
N LEU A 340 14.61 -9.59 6.57
CA LEU A 340 13.50 -9.59 5.63
C LEU A 340 12.21 -9.09 6.29
N SER A 341 11.89 -9.59 7.49
CA SER A 341 10.69 -9.19 8.23
C SER A 341 10.71 -7.69 8.57
N ARG A 342 11.86 -7.15 9.00
CA ARG A 342 12.01 -5.70 9.23
C ARG A 342 11.80 -4.88 7.96
N ARG A 343 12.29 -5.35 6.82
CA ARG A 343 12.04 -4.70 5.52
C ARG A 343 10.55 -4.75 5.16
N LEU A 344 9.91 -5.91 5.28
CA LEU A 344 8.47 -6.08 5.01
C LEU A 344 7.58 -5.27 5.97
N MET A 345 7.98 -5.11 7.21
CA MET A 345 7.27 -4.26 8.19
C MET A 345 7.55 -2.76 8.00
N GLY A 346 8.42 -2.38 7.06
CA GLY A 346 8.82 -0.99 6.84
C GLY A 346 9.58 -0.38 8.04
N THR A 347 10.30 -1.22 8.80
CA THR A 347 11.07 -0.81 9.98
C THR A 347 12.57 -0.72 9.68
N HIS A 348 12.93 -0.42 8.44
CA HIS A 348 14.30 -0.25 7.99
C HIS A 348 14.55 1.20 7.56
N GLY A 349 15.69 1.78 7.95
CA GLY A 349 16.09 3.13 7.58
C GLY A 349 15.74 4.22 8.60
N ARG A 350 15.88 5.48 8.21
CA ARG A 350 15.59 6.64 9.06
C ARG A 350 14.07 6.86 9.16
N PHE A 351 13.56 6.88 10.37
CA PHE A 351 12.13 7.07 10.63
C PHE A 351 11.79 8.56 10.72
N SER A 352 10.70 8.95 10.06
CA SER A 352 10.08 10.27 10.25
C SER A 352 9.49 10.40 11.65
N ARG A 353 9.18 11.62 12.06
CA ARG A 353 8.57 11.90 13.38
C ARG A 353 7.28 11.12 13.59
N LEU A 354 6.36 11.17 12.64
CA LEU A 354 5.10 10.43 12.74
C LEU A 354 5.30 8.91 12.86
N MET A 355 6.30 8.35 12.19
CA MET A 355 6.64 6.92 12.32
C MET A 355 7.22 6.57 13.70
N ARG A 356 7.85 7.54 14.37
CA ARG A 356 8.37 7.42 15.74
C ARG A 356 7.30 7.65 16.81
N GLY A 357 6.10 8.09 16.43
CA GLY A 357 5.02 8.46 17.36
C GLY A 357 5.15 9.90 17.88
N LEU A 358 5.94 10.74 17.19
CA LEU A 358 6.15 12.13 17.55
C LEU A 358 5.30 13.04 16.67
N THR A 359 4.74 14.10 17.25
CA THR A 359 4.04 15.14 16.49
C THR A 359 5.03 16.02 15.73
N LEU A 360 4.58 16.69 14.66
CA LEU A 360 5.41 17.56 13.85
C LEU A 360 5.90 18.82 14.63
N GLN A 361 5.22 19.18 15.72
CA GLN A 361 5.52 20.35 16.54
C GLN A 361 6.47 20.08 17.70
N GLN A 362 6.70 18.83 18.09
CA GLN A 362 7.61 18.52 19.20
C GLN A 362 9.06 18.85 18.82
N LYS A 363 9.75 19.62 19.69
CA LYS A 363 11.21 19.77 19.61
C LYS A 363 11.84 18.41 19.91
N GLU A 364 12.81 17.99 19.11
CA GLU A 364 13.72 16.92 19.52
C GLU A 364 14.59 17.49 20.65
N TYR A 365 14.51 16.88 21.85
CA TYR A 365 15.43 17.12 22.94
C TYR A 365 16.71 16.32 22.71
#